data_d38ec4ed244ed904b9c2f57bfeae78a6
#
_entry.id   d38ec4ed244ed904b9c2f57bfeae78a6
#
_cell.length_a   1.000
_cell.length_b   1.000
_cell.length_c   1.000
_cell.angle_alpha   90.00
_cell.angle_beta   90.00
_cell.angle_gamma   90.00
#
_symmetry.space_group_name_H-M   'P 1'
#
loop_
_entity.id
_entity.type
_entity.pdbx_description
1 polymer ?
#
loop_
_entity_poly.entity_id
_entity_poly.type
_entity_poly.pdbx_seq_one_letter_code
_entity_poly.pdbx_strand_id
1 'polypeptide(L)'
;MDMSNLTLITLAWELYQQGVSKSRIAKRLGKNRETIHLWLKGIEAEGLLPFLERYQQAKKGPRTGRRVDALVKRWVWELREREAQCCGQKIAYFLEREHGVHLSVPKVYEVLRERYVIRSKWKKNHLRGPVPRATAPRQVVQMDSILLGGLYAFTGIDIYTREADILVAPALTAAYGRAFLDRAMARRFGGHVALIQTDGGSEFKDAFLARVAAYCDRHRVARPYKKNEQAYIESFNRTVRKECLGWGRYSAEDLPRLVGAAEAFLERYHYHRPHLGLGLRTPLTKGV
;
A
#
# COMPACT_ATOMS: atom_id res chain seq x y z
N MET A 1 15.84 27.74 -38.05
CA MET A 1 16.87 27.87 -36.99
C MET A 1 16.17 28.18 -35.67
N ASP A 2 16.27 27.26 -34.71
CA ASP A 2 15.71 27.50 -33.37
C ASP A 2 16.65 28.48 -32.65
N MET A 3 16.23 29.74 -32.48
CA MET A 3 17.00 30.72 -31.73
C MET A 3 17.09 30.31 -30.24
N SER A 4 18.29 30.46 -29.66
CA SER A 4 18.46 30.17 -28.22
C SER A 4 17.55 31.09 -27.39
N ASN A 5 17.07 30.61 -26.24
CA ASN A 5 16.25 31.47 -25.37
C ASN A 5 16.98 32.74 -24.89
N LEU A 6 18.31 32.73 -24.83
CA LEU A 6 19.10 33.92 -24.50
C LEU A 6 18.98 34.98 -25.56
N THR A 7 19.09 34.60 -26.84
CA THR A 7 18.88 35.49 -27.98
C THR A 7 17.47 36.10 -27.97
N LEU A 8 16.46 35.28 -27.67
CA LEU A 8 15.06 35.75 -27.56
C LEU A 8 14.85 36.75 -26.41
N ILE A 9 15.53 36.53 -25.25
CA ILE A 9 15.49 37.47 -24.12
C ILE A 9 16.11 38.81 -24.49
N THR A 10 17.28 38.80 -25.09
CA THR A 10 17.96 40.02 -25.55
C THR A 10 17.10 40.77 -26.54
N LEU A 11 16.56 40.09 -27.56
CA LEU A 11 15.68 40.69 -28.54
C LEU A 11 14.37 41.24 -27.95
N ALA A 12 13.82 40.55 -26.96
CA ALA A 12 12.65 41.03 -26.21
C ALA A 12 12.94 42.35 -25.50
N TRP A 13 14.12 42.48 -24.89
CA TRP A 13 14.56 43.69 -24.23
C TRP A 13 14.77 44.84 -25.19
N GLU A 14 15.47 44.61 -26.31
CA GLU A 14 15.69 45.62 -27.37
C GLU A 14 14.36 46.17 -27.92
N LEU A 15 13.41 45.26 -28.25
CA LEU A 15 12.10 45.66 -28.74
C LEU A 15 11.32 46.47 -27.70
N TYR A 16 11.46 46.13 -26.42
CA TYR A 16 10.82 46.84 -25.32
C TYR A 16 11.37 48.26 -25.15
N GLN A 17 12.69 48.43 -25.26
CA GLN A 17 13.35 49.74 -25.24
C GLN A 17 12.94 50.63 -26.44
N GLN A 18 12.60 50.00 -27.58
CA GLN A 18 12.03 50.69 -28.75
C GLN A 18 10.54 51.05 -28.58
N GLY A 19 9.93 50.83 -27.41
CA GLY A 19 8.55 51.16 -27.14
C GLY A 19 7.52 50.15 -27.66
N VAL A 20 7.96 48.93 -28.08
CA VAL A 20 7.04 47.89 -28.56
C VAL A 20 6.30 47.26 -27.36
N SER A 21 4.97 47.17 -27.45
CA SER A 21 4.16 46.63 -26.37
C SER A 21 4.44 45.13 -26.10
N LYS A 22 4.37 44.71 -24.83
CA LYS A 22 4.61 43.31 -24.37
C LYS A 22 3.82 42.29 -25.20
N SER A 23 2.58 42.58 -25.57
CA SER A 23 1.75 41.70 -26.39
C SER A 23 2.28 41.54 -27.84
N ARG A 24 2.77 42.61 -28.44
CA ARG A 24 3.38 42.56 -29.77
C ARG A 24 4.72 41.83 -29.76
N ILE A 25 5.54 42.02 -28.71
CA ILE A 25 6.80 41.30 -28.50
C ILE A 25 6.50 39.79 -28.36
N ALA A 26 5.52 39.43 -27.54
CA ALA A 26 5.12 38.01 -27.34
C ALA A 26 4.73 37.36 -28.67
N LYS A 27 3.87 38.03 -29.47
CA LYS A 27 3.46 37.54 -30.79
C LYS A 27 4.63 37.39 -31.75
N ARG A 28 5.54 38.38 -31.77
CA ARG A 28 6.70 38.43 -32.69
C ARG A 28 7.72 37.34 -32.37
N LEU A 29 7.91 37.02 -31.07
CA LEU A 29 8.89 36.04 -30.62
C LEU A 29 8.28 34.61 -30.37
N GLY A 30 6.99 34.42 -30.63
CA GLY A 30 6.31 33.15 -30.43
C GLY A 30 6.30 32.70 -28.96
N LYS A 31 6.23 33.64 -28.01
CA LYS A 31 6.22 33.38 -26.57
C LYS A 31 4.91 33.86 -25.92
N ASN A 32 4.58 33.30 -24.71
CA ASN A 32 3.48 33.79 -23.93
C ASN A 32 3.78 35.22 -23.41
N ARG A 33 2.78 36.10 -23.39
CA ARG A 33 2.86 37.46 -22.84
C ARG A 33 3.40 37.49 -21.40
N GLU A 34 3.02 36.55 -20.60
CA GLU A 34 3.48 36.44 -19.21
C GLU A 34 4.98 36.12 -19.14
N THR A 35 5.49 35.25 -20.00
CA THR A 35 6.92 34.99 -20.13
C THR A 35 7.69 36.23 -20.46
N ILE A 36 7.22 37.04 -21.44
CA ILE A 36 7.85 38.33 -21.79
C ILE A 36 7.80 39.28 -20.60
N HIS A 37 6.65 39.37 -19.89
CA HIS A 37 6.52 40.21 -18.71
C HIS A 37 7.54 39.85 -17.63
N LEU A 38 7.70 38.57 -17.34
CA LEU A 38 8.65 38.08 -16.32
C LEU A 38 10.10 38.36 -16.71
N TRP A 39 10.45 38.18 -17.99
CA TRP A 39 11.78 38.53 -18.49
C TRP A 39 12.09 40.02 -18.33
N LEU A 40 11.20 40.86 -18.83
CA LEU A 40 11.38 42.33 -18.76
C LEU A 40 11.43 42.82 -17.32
N LYS A 41 10.53 42.35 -16.44
CA LYS A 41 10.53 42.68 -15.02
C LYS A 41 11.85 42.29 -14.34
N GLY A 42 12.39 41.10 -14.65
CA GLY A 42 13.67 40.66 -14.12
C GLY A 42 14.85 41.55 -14.64
N ILE A 43 14.83 41.90 -15.89
CA ILE A 43 15.87 42.76 -16.51
C ILE A 43 15.78 44.20 -15.93
N GLU A 44 14.59 44.74 -15.74
CA GLU A 44 14.39 46.05 -15.09
C GLU A 44 14.92 46.08 -13.66
N ALA A 45 14.85 44.98 -12.93
CA ALA A 45 15.27 44.89 -11.53
C ALA A 45 16.79 44.72 -11.36
N GLU A 46 17.46 43.93 -12.19
CA GLU A 46 18.88 43.55 -12.00
C GLU A 46 19.80 43.88 -13.18
N GLY A 47 19.24 44.38 -14.30
CA GLY A 47 19.98 44.63 -15.55
C GLY A 47 20.02 43.39 -16.49
N LEU A 48 20.31 43.64 -17.78
CA LEU A 48 20.29 42.60 -18.81
C LEU A 48 21.34 41.53 -18.59
N LEU A 49 22.59 41.89 -18.35
CA LEU A 49 23.67 40.90 -18.19
C LEU A 49 23.50 40.02 -16.95
N PRO A 50 23.28 40.56 -15.72
CA PRO A 50 23.04 39.74 -14.55
C PRO A 50 21.81 38.80 -14.73
N PHE A 51 20.73 39.28 -15.35
CA PHE A 51 19.59 38.46 -15.66
C PHE A 51 19.93 37.30 -16.59
N LEU A 52 20.68 37.52 -17.66
CA LEU A 52 21.08 36.47 -18.60
C LEU A 52 21.97 35.41 -17.92
N GLU A 53 22.93 35.84 -17.09
CA GLU A 53 23.80 34.95 -16.34
C GLU A 53 23.00 34.08 -15.37
N ARG A 54 22.12 34.67 -14.58
CA ARG A 54 21.22 33.96 -13.67
C ARG A 54 20.30 33.00 -14.41
N TYR A 55 19.72 33.42 -15.52
CA TYR A 55 18.87 32.59 -16.39
C TYR A 55 19.63 31.40 -16.98
N GLN A 56 20.89 31.59 -17.33
CA GLN A 56 21.76 30.53 -17.83
C GLN A 56 22.15 29.53 -16.71
N GLN A 57 22.47 30.05 -15.54
CA GLN A 57 22.80 29.20 -14.37
C GLN A 57 21.59 28.40 -13.90
N ALA A 58 20.37 28.97 -13.89
CA ALA A 58 19.15 28.27 -13.53
C ALA A 58 18.82 27.10 -14.43
N LYS A 59 19.36 27.05 -15.66
CA LYS A 59 19.16 25.96 -16.63
C LYS A 59 20.29 24.94 -16.66
N LYS A 60 21.37 25.14 -15.92
CA LYS A 60 22.53 24.23 -15.92
C LYS A 60 22.23 22.99 -15.08
N GLY A 61 22.00 21.89 -15.79
CA GLY A 61 22.02 20.53 -15.27
C GLY A 61 20.71 20.00 -14.70
N PRO A 62 20.59 18.68 -14.57
CA PRO A 62 19.51 18.07 -13.81
C PRO A 62 19.66 18.54 -12.36
N ARG A 63 18.55 18.96 -11.76
CA ARG A 63 18.52 19.36 -10.34
C ARG A 63 19.04 18.20 -9.49
N THR A 64 20.28 18.28 -9.01
CA THR A 64 20.96 17.23 -8.24
C THR A 64 20.14 16.79 -7.02
N GLY A 65 19.42 17.70 -6.36
CA GLY A 65 18.50 17.40 -5.25
C GLY A 65 17.28 16.53 -5.62
N ARG A 66 17.07 16.17 -6.89
CA ARG A 66 16.03 15.22 -7.31
C ARG A 66 16.53 13.79 -7.49
N ARG A 67 17.84 13.57 -7.47
CA ARG A 67 18.40 12.21 -7.55
C ARG A 67 18.41 11.60 -6.17
N VAL A 68 17.96 10.34 -6.10
CA VAL A 68 18.05 9.56 -4.88
C VAL A 68 19.48 9.05 -4.76
N ASP A 69 20.08 9.21 -3.58
CA ASP A 69 21.42 8.73 -3.28
C ASP A 69 21.54 7.21 -3.51
N ALA A 70 22.72 6.75 -3.93
CA ALA A 70 22.97 5.34 -4.24
C ALA A 70 22.77 4.43 -3.02
N LEU A 71 23.16 4.89 -1.83
CA LEU A 71 22.97 4.16 -0.57
C LEU A 71 21.49 4.05 -0.23
N VAL A 72 20.71 5.12 -0.40
CA VAL A 72 19.27 5.10 -0.17
C VAL A 72 18.56 4.17 -1.16
N LYS A 73 18.99 4.14 -2.43
CA LYS A 73 18.48 3.18 -3.41
C LYS A 73 18.73 1.72 -2.97
N ARG A 74 19.93 1.44 -2.49
CA ARG A 74 20.29 0.12 -1.97
C ARG A 74 19.37 -0.29 -0.82
N TRP A 75 19.14 0.57 0.17
CA TRP A 75 18.22 0.32 1.27
C TRP A 75 16.78 0.06 0.79
N VAL A 76 16.29 0.80 -0.20
CA VAL A 76 14.96 0.56 -0.79
C VAL A 76 14.87 -0.84 -1.40
N TRP A 77 15.92 -1.32 -2.08
CA TRP A 77 15.94 -2.67 -2.66
C TRP A 77 16.05 -3.75 -1.59
N GLU A 78 16.92 -3.59 -0.60
CA GLU A 78 17.07 -4.51 0.54
C GLU A 78 15.76 -4.64 1.32
N LEU A 79 15.08 -3.52 1.61
CA LEU A 79 13.76 -3.51 2.23
C LEU A 79 12.71 -4.23 1.37
N ARG A 80 12.75 -4.06 0.05
CA ARG A 80 11.84 -4.76 -0.88
C ARG A 80 12.04 -6.27 -0.87
N GLU A 81 13.27 -6.73 -0.76
CA GLU A 81 13.64 -8.16 -0.73
C GLU A 81 13.31 -8.78 0.63
N ARG A 82 13.69 -8.12 1.71
CA ARG A 82 13.43 -8.57 3.09
C ARG A 82 11.93 -8.62 3.42
N GLU A 83 11.18 -7.59 3.07
CA GLU A 83 9.78 -7.41 3.43
C GLU A 83 8.83 -7.91 2.34
N ALA A 84 8.94 -9.14 1.96
CA ALA A 84 8.12 -9.89 1.00
C ALA A 84 7.03 -9.09 0.25
N GLN A 85 7.35 -8.57 -0.92
CA GLN A 85 6.45 -7.79 -1.81
C GLN A 85 5.80 -6.55 -1.15
N CYS A 86 6.45 -5.93 -0.18
CA CYS A 86 5.99 -4.74 0.50
C CYS A 86 5.71 -3.59 -0.47
N CYS A 87 4.62 -2.85 -0.27
CA CYS A 87 4.29 -1.70 -1.12
C CYS A 87 5.17 -0.48 -0.80
N GLY A 88 5.24 0.49 -1.73
CA GLY A 88 6.08 1.67 -1.60
C GLY A 88 5.84 2.48 -0.32
N GLN A 89 4.59 2.55 0.18
CA GLN A 89 4.28 3.23 1.44
C GLN A 89 4.94 2.55 2.65
N LYS A 90 4.94 1.21 2.69
CA LYS A 90 5.59 0.46 3.77
C LYS A 90 7.10 0.53 3.68
N ILE A 91 7.66 0.53 2.47
CA ILE A 91 9.10 0.72 2.26
C ILE A 91 9.51 2.12 2.74
N ALA A 92 8.75 3.17 2.41
CA ALA A 92 9.02 4.52 2.90
C ALA A 92 8.98 4.58 4.44
N TYR A 93 8.01 3.91 5.07
CA TYR A 93 7.90 3.80 6.52
C TYR A 93 9.11 3.11 7.16
N PHE A 94 9.54 1.96 6.62
CA PHE A 94 10.72 1.26 7.14
C PHE A 94 12.01 2.06 6.91
N LEU A 95 12.15 2.72 5.76
CA LEU A 95 13.29 3.55 5.43
C LEU A 95 13.46 4.69 6.45
N GLU A 96 12.36 5.36 6.80
CA GLU A 96 12.35 6.41 7.81
C GLU A 96 12.64 5.86 9.21
N ARG A 97 12.00 4.75 9.58
CA ARG A 97 12.16 4.13 10.90
C ARG A 97 13.55 3.55 11.15
N GLU A 98 14.16 2.90 10.15
CA GLU A 98 15.42 2.16 10.32
C GLU A 98 16.66 3.00 9.95
N HIS A 99 16.51 3.94 9.03
CA HIS A 99 17.62 4.73 8.49
C HIS A 99 17.45 6.25 8.69
N GLY A 100 16.34 6.70 9.26
CA GLY A 100 16.05 8.14 9.45
C GLY A 100 15.87 8.90 8.14
N VAL A 101 15.64 8.22 7.00
CA VAL A 101 15.57 8.83 5.68
C VAL A 101 14.13 8.93 5.21
N HIS A 102 13.66 10.16 5.03
CA HIS A 102 12.35 10.42 4.44
C HIS A 102 12.42 10.41 2.92
N LEU A 103 11.73 9.46 2.28
CA LEU A 103 11.60 9.37 0.83
C LEU A 103 10.12 9.28 0.42
N SER A 104 9.68 10.18 -0.45
CA SER A 104 8.28 10.16 -0.91
C SER A 104 7.94 8.87 -1.65
N VAL A 105 6.70 8.40 -1.51
CA VAL A 105 6.22 7.15 -2.13
C VAL A 105 6.42 7.11 -3.65
N PRO A 106 6.18 8.20 -4.43
CA PRO A 106 6.51 8.22 -5.85
C PRO A 106 8.00 7.97 -6.14
N LYS A 107 8.90 8.52 -5.31
CA LYS A 107 10.34 8.30 -5.43
C LYS A 107 10.75 6.87 -5.08
N VAL A 108 10.14 6.26 -4.07
CA VAL A 108 10.32 4.82 -3.79
C VAL A 108 9.96 3.98 -5.02
N TYR A 109 8.82 4.26 -5.67
CA TYR A 109 8.45 3.52 -6.88
C TYR A 109 9.34 3.83 -8.10
N GLU A 110 9.92 5.01 -8.21
CA GLU A 110 10.93 5.35 -9.21
C GLU A 110 12.16 4.46 -9.03
N VAL A 111 12.70 4.37 -7.81
CA VAL A 111 13.83 3.49 -7.48
C VAL A 111 13.51 2.01 -7.70
N LEU A 112 12.32 1.56 -7.30
CA LEU A 112 11.91 0.17 -7.51
C LEU A 112 11.82 -0.21 -9.00
N ARG A 113 11.41 0.71 -9.88
CA ARG A 113 11.33 0.46 -11.33
C ARG A 113 12.69 0.26 -11.99
N GLU A 114 13.77 0.67 -11.36
CA GLU A 114 15.13 0.42 -11.87
C GLU A 114 15.49 -1.08 -11.84
N ARG A 115 14.88 -1.87 -10.95
CA ARG A 115 15.15 -3.31 -10.77
C ARG A 115 13.94 -4.22 -10.98
N TYR A 116 12.73 -3.71 -10.77
CA TYR A 116 11.51 -4.54 -10.71
C TYR A 116 10.45 -4.06 -11.70
N VAL A 117 9.75 -4.99 -12.33
CA VAL A 117 8.56 -4.68 -13.13
C VAL A 117 7.40 -4.38 -12.19
N ILE A 118 7.08 -3.10 -12.01
CA ILE A 118 5.95 -2.65 -11.21
C ILE A 118 4.72 -2.54 -12.09
N ARG A 119 3.83 -3.53 -12.01
CA ARG A 119 2.57 -3.50 -12.75
C ARG A 119 1.56 -2.61 -12.03
N SER A 120 0.99 -1.65 -12.73
CA SER A 120 -0.16 -0.88 -12.26
C SER A 120 -1.37 -1.81 -12.12
N LYS A 121 -2.02 -1.82 -10.95
CA LYS A 121 -3.30 -2.52 -10.81
C LYS A 121 -4.38 -1.70 -11.50
N TRP A 122 -4.98 -2.26 -12.52
CA TRP A 122 -6.21 -1.71 -13.11
C TRP A 122 -7.29 -1.60 -12.04
N LYS A 123 -7.73 -0.38 -11.72
CA LYS A 123 -8.92 -0.15 -10.93
C LYS A 123 -10.13 -0.47 -11.80
N LYS A 124 -10.65 -1.68 -11.71
CA LYS A 124 -11.99 -1.97 -12.24
C LYS A 124 -12.99 -1.18 -11.39
N ASN A 125 -13.69 -0.24 -12.01
CA ASN A 125 -14.85 0.43 -11.43
C ASN A 125 -16.01 -0.59 -11.35
N HIS A 126 -16.08 -1.31 -10.24
CA HIS A 126 -17.25 -2.12 -9.91
C HIS A 126 -18.04 -1.36 -8.86
N LEU A 127 -19.35 -1.23 -9.07
CA LEU A 127 -20.31 -0.85 -8.05
C LEU A 127 -20.19 -1.84 -6.89
N ARG A 128 -19.52 -1.41 -5.82
CA ARG A 128 -19.29 -2.22 -4.64
C ARG A 128 -20.33 -1.86 -3.60
N GLY A 129 -21.00 -2.85 -3.03
CA GLY A 129 -21.88 -2.67 -1.89
C GLY A 129 -21.13 -2.13 -0.65
N PRO A 130 -21.82 -1.78 0.43
CA PRO A 130 -21.18 -1.26 1.64
C PRO A 130 -20.20 -2.28 2.24
N VAL A 131 -19.04 -1.79 2.66
CA VAL A 131 -18.05 -2.59 3.39
C VAL A 131 -18.46 -2.62 4.87
N PRO A 132 -18.40 -3.77 5.57
CA PRO A 132 -18.64 -3.84 6.99
C PRO A 132 -17.77 -2.84 7.77
N ARG A 133 -18.35 -2.23 8.80
CA ARG A 133 -17.65 -1.26 9.65
C ARG A 133 -17.71 -1.73 11.10
N ALA A 134 -16.62 -1.54 11.82
CA ALA A 134 -16.55 -1.67 13.27
C ALA A 134 -15.93 -0.39 13.84
N THR A 135 -16.39 0.03 15.00
CA THR A 135 -15.94 1.25 15.70
C THR A 135 -15.11 0.90 16.94
N ALA A 136 -15.09 -0.37 17.34
CA ALA A 136 -14.33 -0.88 18.47
C ALA A 136 -13.81 -2.31 18.20
N PRO A 137 -12.79 -2.77 18.96
CA PRO A 137 -12.33 -4.15 18.93
C PRO A 137 -13.46 -5.15 19.18
N ARG A 138 -13.38 -6.31 18.55
CA ARG A 138 -14.28 -7.45 18.79
C ARG A 138 -15.75 -7.22 18.43
N GLN A 139 -16.06 -6.14 17.70
CA GLN A 139 -17.41 -5.95 17.17
C GLN A 139 -17.71 -6.87 15.99
N VAL A 140 -16.75 -7.07 15.09
CA VAL A 140 -16.94 -7.94 13.91
C VAL A 140 -15.67 -8.72 13.64
N VAL A 141 -15.76 -10.03 13.71
CA VAL A 141 -14.74 -10.98 13.25
C VAL A 141 -15.23 -11.65 11.98
N GLN A 142 -14.44 -11.60 10.92
CA GLN A 142 -14.70 -12.34 9.69
C GLN A 142 -13.85 -13.61 9.65
N MET A 143 -14.45 -14.72 9.25
CA MET A 143 -13.77 -16.01 9.09
C MET A 143 -14.01 -16.58 7.70
N ASP A 144 -13.00 -17.28 7.16
CA ASP A 144 -13.01 -17.84 5.81
C ASP A 144 -11.98 -18.98 5.72
N SER A 145 -11.95 -19.69 4.61
CA SER A 145 -10.97 -20.73 4.35
C SER A 145 -10.20 -20.47 3.06
N ILE A 146 -8.99 -21.03 2.98
CA ILE A 146 -8.12 -20.94 1.80
C ILE A 146 -7.78 -22.37 1.37
N LEU A 147 -8.15 -22.74 0.13
CA LEU A 147 -7.74 -24.00 -0.47
C LEU A 147 -6.26 -23.95 -0.87
N LEU A 148 -5.47 -24.91 -0.42
CA LEU A 148 -4.03 -25.03 -0.65
C LEU A 148 -3.63 -26.28 -1.47
N GLY A 149 -4.55 -26.84 -2.23
CA GLY A 149 -4.39 -28.12 -2.93
C GLY A 149 -4.94 -29.26 -2.09
N GLY A 150 -4.10 -30.05 -1.45
CA GLY A 150 -4.48 -31.11 -0.49
C GLY A 150 -4.62 -30.64 0.95
N LEU A 151 -4.34 -29.36 1.22
CA LEU A 151 -4.43 -28.74 2.55
C LEU A 151 -5.35 -27.52 2.53
N TYR A 152 -5.74 -27.05 3.71
CA TYR A 152 -6.63 -25.91 3.91
C TYR A 152 -6.08 -25.00 5.00
N ALA A 153 -6.24 -23.70 4.86
CA ALA A 153 -5.98 -22.76 5.94
C ALA A 153 -7.29 -22.06 6.34
N PHE A 154 -7.74 -22.29 7.56
CA PHE A 154 -8.81 -21.54 8.19
C PHE A 154 -8.24 -20.21 8.67
N THR A 155 -8.92 -19.13 8.40
CA THR A 155 -8.45 -17.77 8.69
C THR A 155 -9.54 -16.95 9.38
N GLY A 156 -9.13 -16.05 10.27
CA GLY A 156 -10.03 -15.11 10.92
C GLY A 156 -9.37 -13.76 11.13
N ILE A 157 -10.14 -12.68 11.08
CA ILE A 157 -9.66 -11.31 11.30
C ILE A 157 -10.71 -10.46 12.03
N ASP A 158 -10.29 -9.75 13.06
CA ASP A 158 -11.05 -8.62 13.60
C ASP A 158 -10.92 -7.44 12.63
N ILE A 159 -12.03 -6.94 12.12
CA ILE A 159 -12.02 -5.90 11.10
C ILE A 159 -11.64 -4.52 11.65
N TYR A 160 -11.60 -4.30 12.97
CA TYR A 160 -11.16 -3.07 13.61
C TYR A 160 -9.66 -3.11 13.93
N THR A 161 -9.23 -4.04 14.78
CA THR A 161 -7.84 -4.16 15.24
C THR A 161 -6.90 -4.72 14.18
N ARG A 162 -7.42 -5.47 13.21
CA ARG A 162 -6.66 -6.32 12.27
C ARG A 162 -5.95 -7.50 12.93
N GLU A 163 -6.21 -7.79 14.22
CA GLU A 163 -5.78 -9.04 14.80
C GLU A 163 -6.35 -10.22 14.01
N ALA A 164 -5.54 -11.25 13.81
CA ALA A 164 -5.91 -12.37 12.95
C ALA A 164 -5.33 -13.68 13.47
N ASP A 165 -5.94 -14.80 13.08
CA ASP A 165 -5.40 -16.13 13.31
C ASP A 165 -5.49 -17.01 12.07
N ILE A 166 -4.66 -18.06 12.02
CA ILE A 166 -4.58 -19.03 10.93
C ILE A 166 -4.42 -20.43 11.53
N LEU A 167 -5.24 -21.36 11.07
CA LEU A 167 -5.05 -22.80 11.32
C LEU A 167 -4.89 -23.53 9.99
N VAL A 168 -3.76 -24.18 9.78
CA VAL A 168 -3.58 -25.07 8.62
C VAL A 168 -4.04 -26.46 8.99
N ALA A 169 -4.87 -27.07 8.14
CA ALA A 169 -5.51 -28.37 8.40
C ALA A 169 -5.47 -29.26 7.14
N PRO A 170 -5.51 -30.61 7.33
CA PRO A 170 -5.48 -31.53 6.21
C PRO A 170 -6.84 -31.70 5.51
N ALA A 171 -7.93 -31.20 6.08
CA ALA A 171 -9.26 -31.35 5.52
C ALA A 171 -10.15 -30.12 5.77
N LEU A 172 -11.08 -29.86 4.85
CA LEU A 172 -12.11 -28.84 4.97
C LEU A 172 -13.36 -29.45 5.63
N THR A 173 -13.39 -29.50 6.95
CA THR A 173 -14.51 -30.08 7.72
C THR A 173 -15.00 -29.14 8.80
N ALA A 174 -16.26 -29.32 9.22
CA ALA A 174 -16.83 -28.57 10.34
C ALA A 174 -16.10 -28.83 11.68
N ALA A 175 -15.46 -29.99 11.84
CA ALA A 175 -14.61 -30.27 12.99
C ALA A 175 -13.37 -29.37 13.05
N TYR A 176 -12.68 -29.17 11.91
CA TYR A 176 -11.58 -28.23 11.82
C TYR A 176 -12.03 -26.77 11.88
N GLY A 177 -13.21 -26.44 11.33
CA GLY A 177 -13.84 -25.13 11.52
C GLY A 177 -14.06 -24.81 12.99
N ARG A 178 -14.59 -25.77 13.76
CA ARG A 178 -14.73 -25.66 15.22
C ARG A 178 -13.37 -25.53 15.93
N ALA A 179 -12.42 -26.37 15.60
CA ALA A 179 -11.08 -26.32 16.21
C ALA A 179 -10.40 -24.97 15.96
N PHE A 180 -10.56 -24.42 14.74
CA PHE A 180 -10.10 -23.07 14.43
C PHE A 180 -10.82 -22.00 15.26
N LEU A 181 -12.14 -22.09 15.38
CA LEU A 181 -12.94 -21.16 16.18
C LEU A 181 -12.47 -21.14 17.64
N ASP A 182 -12.40 -22.32 18.30
CA ASP A 182 -11.96 -22.46 19.68
C ASP A 182 -10.56 -21.85 19.89
N ARG A 183 -9.63 -22.16 18.98
CA ARG A 183 -8.26 -21.65 19.01
C ARG A 183 -8.21 -20.13 18.83
N ALA A 184 -8.85 -19.59 17.79
CA ALA A 184 -8.81 -18.18 17.45
C ALA A 184 -9.46 -17.32 18.54
N MET A 185 -10.56 -17.78 19.12
CA MET A 185 -11.23 -17.10 20.23
C MET A 185 -10.34 -17.03 21.47
N ALA A 186 -9.67 -18.13 21.81
CA ALA A 186 -8.77 -18.18 22.97
C ALA A 186 -7.51 -17.33 22.78
N ARG A 187 -6.91 -17.36 21.59
CA ARG A 187 -5.59 -16.73 21.33
C ARG A 187 -5.66 -15.27 20.95
N ARG A 188 -6.70 -14.86 20.19
CA ARG A 188 -6.75 -13.56 19.51
C ARG A 188 -7.98 -12.73 19.83
N PHE A 189 -9.16 -13.36 19.84
CA PHE A 189 -10.40 -12.59 19.89
C PHE A 189 -10.99 -12.48 21.32
N GLY A 190 -10.24 -12.91 22.34
CA GLY A 190 -10.55 -12.67 23.75
C GLY A 190 -11.80 -13.36 24.27
N GLY A 191 -12.17 -14.49 23.67
CA GLY A 191 -13.21 -15.37 24.16
C GLY A 191 -14.65 -14.99 23.81
N HIS A 192 -14.92 -13.72 23.43
CA HIS A 192 -16.26 -13.29 23.01
C HIS A 192 -16.21 -12.08 22.06
N VAL A 193 -17.10 -12.06 21.06
CA VAL A 193 -17.23 -10.97 20.07
C VAL A 193 -18.71 -10.69 19.77
N ALA A 194 -19.05 -9.48 19.34
CA ALA A 194 -20.45 -9.16 19.04
C ALA A 194 -20.97 -9.88 17.77
N LEU A 195 -20.14 -10.03 16.74
CA LEU A 195 -20.53 -10.65 15.47
C LEU A 195 -19.40 -11.50 14.89
N ILE A 196 -19.69 -12.77 14.60
CA ILE A 196 -18.87 -13.60 13.71
C ILE A 196 -19.56 -13.66 12.34
N GLN A 197 -18.81 -13.41 11.27
CA GLN A 197 -19.30 -13.47 9.90
C GLN A 197 -18.49 -14.47 9.07
N THR A 198 -19.20 -15.42 8.41
CA THR A 198 -18.62 -16.44 7.51
C THR A 198 -19.27 -16.36 6.13
N ASP A 199 -18.74 -17.07 5.14
CA ASP A 199 -19.34 -17.21 3.80
C ASP A 199 -20.45 -18.29 3.73
N GLY A 200 -20.59 -19.12 4.78
CA GLY A 200 -21.54 -20.22 4.85
C GLY A 200 -21.07 -21.51 4.16
N GLY A 201 -19.77 -21.66 3.97
CA GLY A 201 -19.14 -22.92 3.54
C GLY A 201 -19.48 -24.08 4.46
N SER A 202 -19.27 -25.33 4.01
CA SER A 202 -19.58 -26.53 4.77
C SER A 202 -18.80 -26.63 6.08
N GLU A 203 -17.59 -26.06 6.14
CA GLU A 203 -16.72 -25.98 7.30
C GLU A 203 -17.28 -25.10 8.42
N PHE A 204 -18.22 -24.21 8.11
CA PHE A 204 -18.89 -23.32 9.06
C PHE A 204 -20.31 -23.78 9.42
N LYS A 205 -20.61 -25.08 9.21
CA LYS A 205 -21.89 -25.73 9.57
C LYS A 205 -21.71 -26.68 10.77
N ASP A 206 -22.74 -27.41 11.10
CA ASP A 206 -22.76 -28.50 12.08
C ASP A 206 -21.94 -28.20 13.37
N ALA A 207 -20.79 -28.85 13.53
CA ALA A 207 -19.94 -28.70 14.72
C ALA A 207 -19.48 -27.25 14.98
N PHE A 208 -19.28 -26.44 13.92
CA PHE A 208 -18.98 -25.02 14.04
C PHE A 208 -20.22 -24.26 14.57
N LEU A 209 -21.40 -24.47 13.97
CA LEU A 209 -22.63 -23.81 14.41
C LEU A 209 -23.02 -24.16 15.84
N ALA A 210 -22.83 -25.41 16.24
CA ALA A 210 -23.07 -25.85 17.63
C ALA A 210 -22.18 -25.11 18.64
N ARG A 211 -21.00 -24.60 18.20
CA ARG A 211 -20.03 -23.97 19.07
C ARG A 211 -20.03 -22.43 18.99
N VAL A 212 -20.35 -21.85 17.85
CA VAL A 212 -20.20 -20.40 17.59
C VAL A 212 -21.03 -19.53 18.53
N ALA A 213 -22.21 -20.00 18.94
CA ALA A 213 -23.09 -19.30 19.88
C ALA A 213 -22.45 -19.05 21.26
N ALA A 214 -21.46 -19.85 21.64
CA ALA A 214 -20.72 -19.66 22.91
C ALA A 214 -19.72 -18.47 22.82
N TYR A 215 -19.41 -18.00 21.62
CA TYR A 215 -18.36 -17.03 21.35
C TYR A 215 -18.84 -15.71 20.76
N CYS A 216 -20.10 -15.58 20.38
CA CYS A 216 -20.61 -14.33 19.81
C CYS A 216 -22.10 -14.11 20.11
N ASP A 217 -22.49 -12.82 20.16
CA ASP A 217 -23.92 -12.45 20.30
C ASP A 217 -24.70 -12.83 19.04
N ARG A 218 -24.04 -12.80 17.87
CA ARG A 218 -24.66 -13.12 16.61
C ARG A 218 -23.67 -13.75 15.61
N HIS A 219 -24.10 -14.82 14.95
CA HIS A 219 -23.46 -15.35 13.76
C HIS A 219 -24.23 -14.90 12.51
N ARG A 220 -23.52 -14.50 11.47
CA ARG A 220 -24.09 -14.08 10.20
C ARG A 220 -23.35 -14.76 9.04
N VAL A 221 -24.14 -15.30 8.12
CA VAL A 221 -23.62 -15.76 6.83
C VAL A 221 -23.67 -14.61 5.83
N ALA A 222 -22.57 -14.36 5.14
CA ALA A 222 -22.48 -13.36 4.08
C ALA A 222 -23.40 -13.71 2.92
N ARG A 223 -24.05 -12.71 2.33
CA ARG A 223 -24.96 -12.93 1.22
C ARG A 223 -24.20 -13.33 -0.05
N PRO A 224 -24.67 -14.32 -0.82
CA PRO A 224 -24.08 -14.67 -2.10
C PRO A 224 -23.93 -13.43 -3.01
N TYR A 225 -22.84 -13.37 -3.77
CA TYR A 225 -22.55 -12.33 -4.75
C TYR A 225 -22.37 -10.90 -4.20
N LYS A 226 -22.41 -10.67 -2.89
CA LYS A 226 -22.12 -9.36 -2.27
C LYS A 226 -20.63 -9.25 -1.91
N LYS A 227 -19.78 -9.07 -2.92
CA LYS A 227 -18.32 -9.08 -2.86
C LYS A 227 -17.65 -8.22 -1.79
N ASN A 228 -18.36 -7.29 -1.18
CA ASN A 228 -17.76 -6.42 -0.15
C ASN A 228 -18.08 -6.85 1.27
N GLU A 229 -19.02 -7.77 1.47
CA GLU A 229 -19.40 -8.16 2.84
C GLU A 229 -18.24 -8.84 3.58
N GLN A 230 -17.32 -9.50 2.86
CA GLN A 230 -16.12 -10.14 3.42
C GLN A 230 -14.80 -9.50 2.97
N ALA A 231 -14.81 -8.23 2.61
CA ALA A 231 -13.66 -7.55 2.03
C ALA A 231 -12.39 -7.58 2.92
N TYR A 232 -12.55 -7.63 4.24
CA TYR A 232 -11.41 -7.66 5.16
C TYR A 232 -10.75 -9.03 5.19
N ILE A 233 -11.51 -10.11 5.31
CA ILE A 233 -10.96 -11.46 5.30
C ILE A 233 -10.39 -11.81 3.92
N GLU A 234 -11.04 -11.42 2.83
CA GLU A 234 -10.49 -11.58 1.47
C GLU A 234 -9.14 -10.85 1.31
N SER A 235 -9.02 -9.64 1.87
CA SER A 235 -7.77 -8.89 1.87
C SER A 235 -6.68 -9.56 2.72
N PHE A 236 -7.06 -10.12 3.86
CA PHE A 236 -6.17 -10.89 4.72
C PHE A 236 -5.70 -12.17 4.02
N ASN A 237 -6.62 -12.97 3.47
CA ASN A 237 -6.32 -14.19 2.71
C ASN A 237 -5.36 -13.92 1.56
N ARG A 238 -5.54 -12.80 0.87
CA ARG A 238 -4.60 -12.35 -0.17
C ARG A 238 -3.22 -12.03 0.39
N THR A 239 -3.15 -11.45 1.59
CA THR A 239 -1.88 -11.17 2.29
C THR A 239 -1.21 -12.48 2.72
N VAL A 240 -1.95 -13.42 3.30
CA VAL A 240 -1.47 -14.77 3.65
C VAL A 240 -0.90 -15.49 2.44
N ARG A 241 -1.62 -15.46 1.30
CA ARG A 241 -1.13 -16.05 0.05
C ARG A 241 0.17 -15.40 -0.43
N LYS A 242 0.28 -14.08 -0.36
CA LYS A 242 1.43 -13.35 -0.90
C LYS A 242 2.68 -13.41 -0.03
N GLU A 243 2.49 -13.36 1.28
CA GLU A 243 3.57 -13.11 2.22
C GLU A 243 3.92 -14.35 3.07
N CYS A 244 3.12 -15.43 2.98
CA CYS A 244 3.30 -16.65 3.78
C CYS A 244 3.20 -17.93 2.94
N LEU A 245 1.98 -18.30 2.56
CA LEU A 245 1.68 -19.62 2.01
C LEU A 245 1.89 -19.75 0.50
N GLY A 246 2.07 -18.65 -0.23
CA GLY A 246 2.20 -18.69 -1.69
C GLY A 246 0.93 -19.13 -2.42
N TRP A 247 1.08 -19.43 -3.71
CA TRP A 247 0.00 -19.83 -4.62
C TRP A 247 0.13 -21.27 -5.08
N GLY A 248 1.06 -22.03 -4.49
CA GLY A 248 1.30 -23.42 -4.79
C GLY A 248 0.15 -24.33 -4.34
N ARG A 249 0.26 -25.59 -4.76
CA ARG A 249 -0.53 -26.71 -4.26
C ARG A 249 0.35 -27.53 -3.32
N TYR A 250 -0.18 -27.91 -2.18
CA TYR A 250 0.54 -28.61 -1.14
C TYR A 250 -0.09 -29.97 -0.85
N SER A 251 0.72 -30.91 -0.43
CA SER A 251 0.33 -32.25 0.03
C SER A 251 0.30 -32.34 1.54
N ALA A 252 -0.19 -33.47 2.09
CA ALA A 252 -0.21 -33.70 3.54
C ALA A 252 1.19 -33.62 4.19
N GLU A 253 2.24 -33.96 3.47
CA GLU A 253 3.63 -33.90 3.93
C GLU A 253 4.11 -32.48 4.21
N ASP A 254 3.52 -31.47 3.55
CA ASP A 254 3.83 -30.06 3.74
C ASP A 254 3.22 -29.49 5.04
N LEU A 255 2.28 -30.20 5.68
CA LEU A 255 1.50 -29.66 6.81
C LEU A 255 2.38 -29.11 7.93
N PRO A 256 3.41 -29.80 8.46
CA PRO A 256 4.22 -29.25 9.55
C PRO A 256 4.96 -27.97 9.14
N ARG A 257 5.49 -27.93 7.92
CA ARG A 257 6.17 -26.76 7.36
C ARG A 257 5.23 -25.55 7.23
N LEU A 258 4.01 -25.76 6.74
CA LEU A 258 3.02 -24.68 6.58
C LEU A 258 2.48 -24.19 7.92
N VAL A 259 2.33 -25.06 8.92
CA VAL A 259 1.98 -24.66 10.29
C VAL A 259 3.07 -23.75 10.85
N GLY A 260 4.34 -24.13 10.77
CA GLY A 260 5.45 -23.28 11.21
C GLY A 260 5.53 -21.95 10.48
N ALA A 261 5.33 -21.95 9.17
CA ALA A 261 5.29 -20.73 8.36
C ALA A 261 4.13 -19.80 8.76
N ALA A 262 2.95 -20.35 9.05
CA ALA A 262 1.79 -19.58 9.49
C ALA A 262 2.02 -18.94 10.88
N GLU A 263 2.64 -19.62 11.82
CA GLU A 263 2.97 -19.07 13.14
C GLU A 263 4.01 -17.94 13.02
N ALA A 264 5.09 -18.14 12.27
CA ALA A 264 6.10 -17.11 12.02
C ALA A 264 5.50 -15.89 11.30
N PHE A 265 4.61 -16.13 10.34
CA PHE A 265 3.89 -15.06 9.67
C PHE A 265 3.00 -14.28 10.62
N LEU A 266 2.23 -14.94 11.50
CA LEU A 266 1.35 -14.29 12.48
C LEU A 266 2.14 -13.43 13.46
N GLU A 267 3.31 -13.90 13.92
CA GLU A 267 4.21 -13.10 14.77
C GLU A 267 4.65 -11.82 14.05
N ARG A 268 5.17 -11.95 12.83
CA ARG A 268 5.56 -10.79 12.01
C ARG A 268 4.36 -9.89 11.68
N TYR A 269 3.21 -10.46 11.36
CA TYR A 269 1.99 -9.74 10.99
C TYR A 269 1.50 -8.85 12.13
N HIS A 270 1.50 -9.36 13.36
CA HIS A 270 0.97 -8.66 14.52
C HIS A 270 1.93 -7.59 15.07
N TYR A 271 3.23 -7.86 15.10
CA TYR A 271 4.18 -7.04 15.85
C TYR A 271 5.15 -6.24 15.00
N HIS A 272 5.27 -6.57 13.73
CA HIS A 272 6.30 -5.95 12.87
C HIS A 272 5.74 -5.34 11.59
N ARG A 273 4.75 -5.97 10.98
CA ARG A 273 4.20 -5.58 9.69
C ARG A 273 3.32 -4.32 9.81
N PRO A 274 3.68 -3.17 9.16
CA PRO A 274 2.83 -1.99 9.18
C PRO A 274 1.55 -2.19 8.35
N HIS A 275 0.41 -1.74 8.86
CA HIS A 275 -0.90 -1.85 8.21
C HIS A 275 -1.40 -0.50 7.74
N LEU A 276 -1.66 -0.35 6.44
CA LEU A 276 -2.20 0.89 5.88
C LEU A 276 -3.54 1.31 6.52
N GLY A 277 -4.40 0.33 6.80
CA GLY A 277 -5.69 0.56 7.44
C GLY A 277 -5.61 0.95 8.93
N LEU A 278 -4.41 0.86 9.55
CA LEU A 278 -4.13 1.30 10.90
C LEU A 278 -3.18 2.51 10.95
N GLY A 279 -3.03 3.23 9.83
CA GLY A 279 -2.10 4.35 9.76
C GLY A 279 -0.65 3.92 9.92
N LEU A 280 -0.27 2.79 9.33
CA LEU A 280 1.06 2.16 9.39
C LEU A 280 1.45 1.59 10.77
N ARG A 281 0.53 1.54 11.73
CA ARG A 281 0.74 0.82 12.99
C ARG A 281 0.59 -0.69 12.80
N THR A 282 1.12 -1.45 13.74
CA THR A 282 0.92 -2.90 13.85
C THR A 282 -0.38 -3.21 14.61
N PRO A 283 -1.03 -4.37 14.38
CA PRO A 283 -2.23 -4.78 15.14
C PRO A 283 -1.99 -4.86 16.65
N LEU A 284 -0.83 -5.36 17.05
CA LEU A 284 -0.41 -5.47 18.44
C LEU A 284 0.91 -4.72 18.66
N THR A 285 1.09 -4.18 19.86
CA THR A 285 2.37 -3.63 20.31
C THR A 285 3.05 -4.67 21.18
N LYS A 286 4.34 -5.00 20.95
CA LYS A 286 5.09 -5.75 21.94
C LYS A 286 5.16 -4.88 23.19
N GLY A 287 4.69 -5.40 24.32
CA GLY A 287 4.89 -4.77 25.61
C GLY A 287 6.40 -4.49 25.78
N VAL A 288 6.74 -3.27 26.15
CA VAL A 288 8.09 -2.88 26.54
C VAL A 288 8.42 -3.47 27.89
#